data_081684631d760765edf8d6175abb69bf
#
_entry.id   081684631d760765edf8d6175abb69bf
#
_cell.length_a   1.000
_cell.length_b   1.000
_cell.length_c   1.000
_cell.angle_alpha   90.00
_cell.angle_beta   90.00
_cell.angle_gamma   90.00
#
_symmetry.space_group_name_H-M   'P 1'
#
loop_
_entity.id
_entity.type
_entity.pdbx_description
1 polymer ?
#
loop_
_entity_poly.entity_id
_entity_poly.type
_entity_poly.pdbx_seq_one_letter_code
_entity_poly.pdbx_strand_id
1 'polypeptide(L)'
;MDKKSNRHPRFNRRQFLKVSAIGTVGLLAGCRSAPAPSPTETPTAVPATPTAAAAAAGRPAVIRMYPDIPSKVVHAAHPGVWDGDTLSPAALRQMLDASITRLTGLSDARQAWAALFSPGERIAVKVNTFRNSVIWTHLPLVTAVTDSLQDAGIPAEKIFLFDYFSNELTTAGFTIRKDGAGVRCFGTDSDYVSGFSAGRIPVQLSRILAESDALINIPVLKSHMISGITFAMKNHFGSIQSPDSMHYPVGLNMAGLNAISPIRDHTRLVIGDMLEANLRYSNAYPYWKADWKGNSILMSFDPVAHDTVGLQTLSKLLTDDGGDPSPLIGMATPCLESGAA
;
A
#
# COMPACT_ATOMS: atom_id res chain seq x y z
N MET A 1 22.42 -35.39 -37.01
CA MET A 1 21.82 -35.16 -35.69
C MET A 1 21.82 -33.67 -35.44
N ASP A 2 20.72 -33.00 -35.85
CA ASP A 2 20.59 -31.55 -35.79
C ASP A 2 20.12 -31.11 -34.42
N LYS A 3 20.90 -30.30 -33.72
CA LYS A 3 20.52 -29.61 -32.50
C LYS A 3 19.62 -28.42 -32.84
N LYS A 4 18.30 -28.56 -32.72
CA LYS A 4 17.36 -27.43 -32.74
C LYS A 4 17.60 -26.53 -31.53
N SER A 5 18.10 -25.34 -31.81
CA SER A 5 18.22 -24.23 -30.85
C SER A 5 16.83 -23.69 -30.54
N ASN A 6 16.40 -23.84 -29.30
CA ASN A 6 15.15 -23.30 -28.77
C ASN A 6 15.34 -21.80 -28.51
N ARG A 7 15.03 -20.94 -29.46
CA ARG A 7 15.02 -19.49 -29.31
C ARG A 7 13.63 -19.07 -28.83
N HIS A 8 13.50 -18.70 -27.56
CA HIS A 8 12.30 -18.01 -27.05
C HIS A 8 12.19 -16.62 -27.71
N PRO A 9 10.99 -16.21 -28.15
CA PRO A 9 10.79 -14.91 -28.77
C PRO A 9 11.03 -13.79 -27.75
N ARG A 10 11.98 -12.91 -28.05
CA ARG A 10 12.21 -11.67 -27.29
C ARG A 10 11.16 -10.64 -27.74
N PHE A 11 10.19 -10.33 -26.89
CA PHE A 11 9.28 -9.23 -27.12
C PHE A 11 10.02 -7.89 -26.95
N ASN A 12 9.97 -7.05 -27.97
CA ASN A 12 10.52 -5.70 -27.90
C ASN A 12 9.40 -4.68 -27.56
N ARG A 13 9.80 -3.46 -27.17
CA ARG A 13 8.91 -2.35 -26.75
C ARG A 13 7.78 -2.06 -27.75
N ARG A 14 8.01 -2.24 -29.06
CA ARG A 14 7.00 -2.02 -30.11
C ARG A 14 5.96 -3.14 -30.19
N GLN A 15 6.32 -4.36 -29.84
CA GLN A 15 5.40 -5.51 -29.84
C GLN A 15 4.46 -5.47 -28.63
N PHE A 16 4.96 -5.01 -27.47
CA PHE A 16 4.11 -4.79 -26.28
C PHE A 16 3.02 -3.74 -26.53
N LEU A 17 3.33 -2.63 -27.21
CA LEU A 17 2.36 -1.58 -27.56
C LEU A 17 1.35 -2.04 -28.63
N LYS A 18 1.66 -3.02 -29.46
CA LYS A 18 0.72 -3.56 -30.48
C LYS A 18 -0.33 -4.52 -29.89
N VAL A 19 -0.02 -5.22 -28.82
CA VAL A 19 -0.96 -6.14 -28.16
C VAL A 19 -2.00 -5.38 -27.34
N SER A 20 -1.69 -4.17 -26.85
CA SER A 20 -2.64 -3.32 -26.13
C SER A 20 -3.62 -2.54 -27.03
N ALA A 21 -3.45 -2.58 -28.38
CA ALA A 21 -4.26 -1.80 -29.32
C ALA A 21 -5.36 -2.61 -30.04
N ILE A 22 -5.55 -3.89 -29.72
CA ILE A 22 -6.58 -4.73 -30.38
C ILE A 22 -7.73 -4.99 -29.40
N GLY A 23 -8.53 -3.97 -29.18
CA GLY A 23 -9.71 -4.07 -28.30
C GLY A 23 -10.77 -3.01 -28.55
N THR A 24 -10.80 -2.35 -29.71
CA THR A 24 -11.91 -1.41 -30.03
C THR A 24 -12.05 -1.22 -31.54
N VAL A 25 -12.68 -2.17 -32.21
CA VAL A 25 -13.36 -1.90 -33.52
C VAL A 25 -14.52 -2.88 -33.65
N GLY A 26 -15.73 -2.31 -33.78
CA GLY A 26 -16.88 -3.00 -34.34
C GLY A 26 -18.14 -2.82 -33.51
N LEU A 27 -19.01 -1.83 -33.87
CA LEU A 27 -20.26 -2.06 -34.52
C LEU A 27 -21.07 -0.75 -34.55
N LEU A 28 -21.05 -0.12 -35.69
CA LEU A 28 -22.11 0.82 -36.13
C LEU A 28 -23.05 0.04 -37.02
N ALA A 29 -24.31 -0.09 -36.64
CA ALA A 29 -25.50 0.01 -37.49
C ALA A 29 -26.74 -0.54 -36.76
N GLY A 30 -27.82 0.26 -36.73
CA GLY A 30 -29.15 -0.22 -36.33
C GLY A 30 -30.02 0.85 -35.68
N CYS A 31 -30.52 1.78 -36.47
CA CYS A 31 -31.68 2.62 -36.06
C CYS A 31 -32.90 1.76 -35.79
N ARG A 32 -33.45 1.79 -34.57
CA ARG A 32 -34.82 1.48 -34.26
C ARG A 32 -35.35 2.33 -33.13
N SER A 33 -36.61 2.78 -33.34
CA SER A 33 -37.45 3.70 -32.57
C SER A 33 -37.39 3.54 -31.05
N ALA A 34 -37.38 4.67 -30.35
CA ALA A 34 -37.47 4.78 -28.92
C ALA A 34 -38.86 4.37 -28.38
N PRO A 35 -38.94 3.61 -27.29
CA PRO A 35 -40.12 3.55 -26.43
C PRO A 35 -40.15 4.70 -25.43
N ALA A 36 -41.34 5.09 -24.99
CA ALA A 36 -41.65 6.19 -24.08
C ALA A 36 -40.92 6.08 -22.72
N PRO A 37 -40.67 7.21 -22.02
CA PRO A 37 -39.94 7.22 -20.77
C PRO A 37 -40.76 6.58 -19.65
N SER A 38 -40.15 5.62 -18.95
CA SER A 38 -40.61 5.10 -17.67
C SER A 38 -40.39 6.13 -16.55
N PRO A 39 -41.16 6.08 -15.46
CA PRO A 39 -41.12 7.09 -14.42
C PRO A 39 -39.74 7.16 -13.75
N THR A 40 -39.31 8.38 -13.54
CA THR A 40 -38.05 8.77 -12.87
C THR A 40 -38.03 8.22 -11.46
N GLU A 41 -37.17 7.26 -11.19
CA GLU A 41 -36.81 6.89 -9.81
C GLU A 41 -36.09 8.06 -9.16
N THR A 42 -36.61 8.50 -8.02
CA THR A 42 -35.98 9.50 -7.18
C THR A 42 -34.58 8.99 -6.74
N PRO A 43 -33.49 9.73 -6.99
CA PRO A 43 -32.16 9.27 -6.55
C PRO A 43 -32.17 9.15 -5.04
N THR A 44 -31.93 7.94 -4.55
CA THR A 44 -31.65 7.67 -3.14
C THR A 44 -30.41 8.49 -2.76
N ALA A 45 -30.53 9.36 -1.76
CA ALA A 45 -29.44 10.19 -1.29
C ALA A 45 -28.24 9.32 -0.93
N VAL A 46 -27.14 9.52 -1.65
CA VAL A 46 -25.83 8.96 -1.30
C VAL A 46 -25.48 9.55 0.07
N PRO A 47 -25.04 8.73 1.06
CA PRO A 47 -24.59 9.25 2.34
C PRO A 47 -23.50 10.29 2.07
N ALA A 48 -23.66 11.48 2.62
CA ALA A 48 -22.71 12.55 2.45
C ALA A 48 -21.32 12.06 2.91
N THR A 49 -20.34 12.13 2.02
CA THR A 49 -18.94 11.91 2.35
C THR A 49 -18.59 12.85 3.52
N PRO A 50 -18.00 12.36 4.63
CA PRO A 50 -17.63 13.25 5.72
C PRO A 50 -16.74 14.36 5.17
N THR A 51 -17.12 15.61 5.44
CA THR A 51 -16.35 16.77 5.01
C THR A 51 -14.93 16.70 5.59
N ALA A 52 -13.93 17.17 4.86
CA ALA A 52 -12.53 17.24 5.30
C ALA A 52 -12.35 17.81 6.71
N ALA A 53 -13.24 18.72 7.13
CA ALA A 53 -13.30 19.28 8.49
C ALA A 53 -13.67 18.24 9.57
N ALA A 54 -14.55 17.27 9.26
CA ALA A 54 -14.91 16.21 10.21
C ALA A 54 -13.80 15.15 10.34
N ALA A 55 -13.11 14.85 9.22
CA ALA A 55 -11.93 13.97 9.24
C ALA A 55 -10.74 14.60 9.97
N ALA A 56 -10.55 15.93 9.85
CA ALA A 56 -9.52 16.66 10.60
C ALA A 56 -9.79 16.73 12.11
N ALA A 57 -11.05 16.77 12.53
CA ALA A 57 -11.43 16.80 13.94
C ALA A 57 -11.14 15.49 14.70
N GLY A 58 -10.98 14.37 13.97
CA GLY A 58 -10.64 13.06 14.55
C GLY A 58 -9.13 12.77 14.68
N ARG A 59 -8.23 13.64 14.15
CA ARG A 59 -6.78 13.42 14.25
C ARG A 59 -6.26 13.82 15.62
N PRO A 60 -5.53 12.92 16.32
CA PRO A 60 -4.89 13.27 17.57
C PRO A 60 -3.96 14.48 17.41
N ALA A 61 -3.92 15.35 18.45
CA ALA A 61 -3.09 16.56 18.44
C ALA A 61 -1.58 16.31 18.27
N VAL A 62 -1.13 15.07 18.46
CA VAL A 62 0.27 14.65 18.24
C VAL A 62 0.64 14.52 16.76
N ILE A 63 -0.37 14.37 15.87
CA ILE A 63 -0.12 14.27 14.42
C ILE A 63 -0.10 15.68 13.85
N ARG A 64 1.08 16.28 13.80
CA ARG A 64 1.30 17.52 13.07
C ARG A 64 1.98 17.18 11.76
N MET A 65 1.28 17.46 10.65
CA MET A 65 1.76 17.13 9.31
C MET A 65 2.26 18.40 8.59
N TYR A 66 3.10 18.19 7.60
CA TYR A 66 3.45 19.22 6.64
C TYR A 66 2.16 19.92 6.12
N PRO A 67 2.13 21.28 5.89
CA PRO A 67 3.30 22.19 5.92
C PRO A 67 3.65 22.76 7.31
N ASP A 68 2.89 22.51 8.36
CA ASP A 68 3.09 23.13 9.67
C ASP A 68 4.44 22.78 10.30
N ILE A 69 4.91 21.54 10.09
CA ILE A 69 6.23 21.09 10.49
C ILE A 69 6.84 20.17 9.41
N PRO A 70 8.18 20.08 9.31
CA PRO A 70 8.84 19.11 8.46
C PRO A 70 8.44 17.68 8.81
N SER A 71 8.19 16.86 7.78
CA SER A 71 7.87 15.44 7.95
C SER A 71 9.02 14.68 8.62
N LYS A 72 8.68 13.78 9.53
CA LYS A 72 9.63 12.94 10.25
C LYS A 72 9.53 11.50 9.77
N VAL A 73 10.66 10.89 9.49
CA VAL A 73 10.79 9.46 9.23
C VAL A 73 11.72 8.87 10.27
N VAL A 74 11.28 7.82 10.94
CA VAL A 74 12.07 7.08 11.92
C VAL A 74 12.52 5.77 11.28
N HIS A 75 13.84 5.56 11.22
CA HIS A 75 14.45 4.31 10.82
C HIS A 75 14.90 3.56 12.07
N ALA A 76 14.28 2.43 12.36
CA ALA A 76 14.64 1.56 13.46
C ALA A 76 15.24 0.25 12.94
N ALA A 77 16.38 -0.14 13.47
CA ALA A 77 17.05 -1.39 13.14
C ALA A 77 17.38 -2.17 14.43
N HIS A 78 17.29 -3.50 14.37
CA HIS A 78 17.63 -4.37 15.47
C HIS A 78 18.50 -5.54 14.99
N PRO A 79 19.76 -5.70 15.48
CA PRO A 79 20.68 -6.72 14.99
C PRO A 79 20.21 -8.16 15.26
N GLY A 80 19.38 -8.36 16.30
CA GLY A 80 18.80 -9.66 16.68
C GLY A 80 17.36 -9.82 16.23
N VAL A 81 16.91 -9.13 15.16
CA VAL A 81 15.52 -9.32 14.65
C VAL A 81 15.35 -10.66 13.95
N TRP A 82 16.44 -11.24 13.45
CA TRP A 82 16.47 -12.58 12.87
C TRP A 82 17.19 -13.57 13.79
N ASP A 83 16.58 -14.74 13.96
CA ASP A 83 17.19 -15.96 14.49
C ASP A 83 17.10 -17.03 13.38
N GLY A 84 18.19 -17.21 12.64
CA GLY A 84 18.17 -17.93 11.37
C GLY A 84 17.23 -17.27 10.37
N ASP A 85 16.18 -17.99 9.98
CA ASP A 85 15.13 -17.49 9.09
C ASP A 85 13.84 -17.10 9.83
N THR A 86 13.88 -17.07 11.16
CA THR A 86 12.73 -16.72 11.99
C THR A 86 12.87 -15.31 12.53
N LEU A 87 11.79 -14.52 12.43
CA LEU A 87 11.74 -13.18 13.01
C LEU A 87 11.45 -13.26 14.51
N SER A 88 12.19 -12.51 15.31
CA SER A 88 12.01 -12.38 16.76
C SER A 88 10.84 -11.43 17.07
N PRO A 89 9.71 -11.91 17.65
CA PRO A 89 8.61 -11.03 18.05
C PRO A 89 9.03 -9.94 19.05
N ALA A 90 9.95 -10.27 19.97
CA ALA A 90 10.45 -9.32 20.95
C ALA A 90 11.26 -8.19 20.31
N ALA A 91 12.14 -8.49 19.35
CA ALA A 91 12.89 -7.48 18.62
C ALA A 91 11.98 -6.60 17.74
N LEU A 92 10.99 -7.18 17.07
CA LEU A 92 9.99 -6.43 16.30
C LEU A 92 9.21 -5.46 17.21
N ARG A 93 8.78 -5.93 18.38
CA ARG A 93 8.09 -5.07 19.34
C ARG A 93 8.97 -3.92 19.82
N GLN A 94 10.25 -4.17 20.15
CA GLN A 94 11.20 -3.13 20.53
C GLN A 94 11.39 -2.09 19.42
N MET A 95 11.49 -2.53 18.16
CA MET A 95 11.60 -1.62 17.02
C MET A 95 10.34 -0.75 16.86
N LEU A 96 9.14 -1.33 17.00
CA LEU A 96 7.87 -0.61 16.93
C LEU A 96 7.75 0.40 18.08
N ASP A 97 8.03 -0.01 19.31
CA ASP A 97 7.94 0.84 20.49
C ASP A 97 8.93 2.02 20.43
N ALA A 98 10.17 1.77 20.02
CA ALA A 98 11.16 2.82 19.81
C ALA A 98 10.73 3.79 18.68
N SER A 99 10.17 3.27 17.61
CA SER A 99 9.75 4.08 16.47
C SER A 99 8.56 4.97 16.80
N ILE A 100 7.52 4.40 17.43
CA ILE A 100 6.30 5.16 17.72
C ILE A 100 6.54 6.23 18.79
N THR A 101 7.33 5.96 19.82
CA THR A 101 7.72 6.94 20.84
C THR A 101 8.55 8.08 20.22
N ARG A 102 9.51 7.74 19.35
CA ARG A 102 10.31 8.74 18.64
C ARG A 102 9.50 9.60 17.69
N LEU A 103 8.52 8.99 17.01
CA LEU A 103 7.68 9.67 16.02
C LEU A 103 6.70 10.63 16.70
N THR A 104 6.01 10.17 17.77
CA THR A 104 5.01 10.94 18.51
C THR A 104 5.63 11.93 19.49
N GLY A 105 6.82 11.66 20.00
CA GLY A 105 7.46 12.41 21.08
C GLY A 105 6.97 12.00 22.48
N LEU A 106 6.12 10.97 22.59
CA LEU A 106 5.67 10.41 23.86
C LEU A 106 6.69 9.38 24.36
N SER A 107 6.87 9.29 25.67
CA SER A 107 7.86 8.38 26.28
C SER A 107 7.36 6.95 26.46
N ASP A 108 6.05 6.75 26.43
CA ASP A 108 5.41 5.44 26.58
C ASP A 108 4.76 5.00 25.27
N ALA A 109 5.12 3.81 24.79
CA ALA A 109 4.66 3.31 23.51
C ALA A 109 3.15 3.04 23.47
N ARG A 110 2.57 2.50 24.56
CA ARG A 110 1.13 2.27 24.65
C ARG A 110 0.35 3.58 24.58
N GLN A 111 0.82 4.61 25.26
CA GLN A 111 0.22 5.95 25.17
C GLN A 111 0.39 6.54 23.77
N ALA A 112 1.52 6.29 23.11
CA ALA A 112 1.77 6.73 21.73
C ALA A 112 0.77 6.11 20.76
N TRP A 113 0.52 4.80 20.84
CA TRP A 113 -0.51 4.11 20.04
C TRP A 113 -1.91 4.63 20.38
N ALA A 114 -2.26 4.77 21.68
CA ALA A 114 -3.56 5.30 22.13
C ALA A 114 -3.79 6.76 21.71
N ALA A 115 -2.73 7.56 21.51
CA ALA A 115 -2.85 8.91 20.98
C ALA A 115 -3.16 8.96 19.48
N LEU A 116 -2.90 7.87 18.74
CA LEU A 116 -3.15 7.77 17.30
C LEU A 116 -4.46 7.08 16.96
N PHE A 117 -4.94 6.17 17.82
CA PHE A 117 -6.08 5.30 17.54
C PHE A 117 -7.02 5.23 18.75
N SER A 118 -8.32 5.19 18.49
CA SER A 118 -9.36 5.15 19.53
C SER A 118 -10.14 3.83 19.49
N PRO A 119 -10.58 3.29 20.65
CA PRO A 119 -11.25 1.98 20.72
C PRO A 119 -12.53 1.86 19.89
N GLY A 120 -13.22 2.99 19.60
CA GLY A 120 -14.42 3.02 18.78
C GLY A 120 -14.17 2.91 17.28
N GLU A 121 -12.95 3.19 16.83
CA GLU A 121 -12.59 3.30 15.42
C GLU A 121 -12.44 1.93 14.73
N ARG A 122 -12.85 1.88 13.48
CA ARG A 122 -12.54 0.79 12.54
C ARG A 122 -11.20 1.08 11.89
N ILE A 123 -10.19 0.28 12.20
CA ILE A 123 -8.82 0.48 11.75
C ILE A 123 -8.52 -0.47 10.60
N ALA A 124 -8.32 0.05 9.41
CA ALA A 124 -7.81 -0.71 8.27
C ALA A 124 -6.28 -0.83 8.35
N VAL A 125 -5.74 -2.01 8.13
CA VAL A 125 -4.30 -2.28 8.03
C VAL A 125 -4.02 -2.87 6.67
N LYS A 126 -3.47 -2.04 5.76
CA LYS A 126 -3.11 -2.45 4.41
C LYS A 126 -1.74 -3.10 4.42
N VAL A 127 -1.70 -4.38 4.05
CA VAL A 127 -0.46 -5.14 3.85
C VAL A 127 -0.11 -5.25 2.35
N ASN A 128 0.99 -5.92 1.99
CA ASN A 128 1.38 -6.19 0.61
C ASN A 128 1.59 -7.68 0.42
N THR A 129 0.67 -8.34 -0.31
CA THR A 129 0.69 -9.80 -0.53
C THR A 129 0.54 -10.18 -2.00
N PHE A 130 0.92 -9.29 -2.92
CA PHE A 130 0.72 -9.43 -4.35
C PHE A 130 1.23 -10.77 -4.93
N ARG A 131 0.37 -11.48 -5.66
CA ARG A 131 0.56 -12.86 -6.17
C ARG A 131 1.80 -13.07 -7.07
N ASN A 132 2.26 -12.02 -7.77
CA ASN A 132 3.43 -12.12 -8.64
C ASN A 132 4.75 -11.86 -7.90
N SER A 133 4.71 -11.88 -6.58
CA SER A 133 5.81 -11.70 -5.65
C SER A 133 5.96 -12.94 -4.78
N VAL A 134 7.14 -13.17 -4.26
CA VAL A 134 7.44 -14.10 -3.16
C VAL A 134 8.11 -13.37 -2.00
N ILE A 135 7.99 -12.05 -1.98
CA ILE A 135 8.32 -11.17 -0.87
C ILE A 135 7.06 -10.37 -0.51
N TRP A 136 6.59 -10.52 0.70
CA TRP A 136 5.35 -9.97 1.22
C TRP A 136 5.57 -9.28 2.54
N THR A 137 4.60 -8.47 3.00
CA THR A 137 4.63 -7.96 4.37
C THR A 137 4.73 -9.12 5.36
N HIS A 138 5.74 -9.11 6.23
CA HIS A 138 6.00 -10.19 7.16
C HIS A 138 4.90 -10.29 8.21
N LEU A 139 4.26 -11.47 8.29
CA LEU A 139 3.20 -11.75 9.27
C LEU A 139 3.61 -11.45 10.71
N PRO A 140 4.84 -11.78 11.19
CA PRO A 140 5.28 -11.43 12.55
C PRO A 140 5.30 -9.92 12.81
N LEU A 141 5.66 -9.09 11.83
CA LEU A 141 5.60 -7.62 11.96
C LEU A 141 4.14 -7.15 12.10
N VAL A 142 3.24 -7.66 11.26
CA VAL A 142 1.81 -7.33 11.32
C VAL A 142 1.20 -7.78 12.64
N THR A 143 1.58 -8.94 13.15
CA THR A 143 1.15 -9.44 14.47
C THR A 143 1.60 -8.48 15.57
N ALA A 144 2.87 -8.06 15.57
CA ALA A 144 3.38 -7.11 16.56
C ALA A 144 2.65 -5.74 16.49
N VAL A 145 2.25 -5.29 15.29
CA VAL A 145 1.42 -4.07 15.12
C VAL A 145 0.02 -4.26 15.70
N THR A 146 -0.65 -5.38 15.40
CA THR A 146 -2.00 -5.64 15.92
C THR A 146 -2.01 -5.85 17.43
N ASP A 147 -0.97 -6.46 17.99
CA ASP A 147 -0.79 -6.59 19.44
C ASP A 147 -0.58 -5.22 20.09
N SER A 148 0.22 -4.34 19.48
CA SER A 148 0.43 -2.97 19.97
C SER A 148 -0.87 -2.15 20.00
N LEU A 149 -1.73 -2.32 18.98
CA LEU A 149 -3.07 -1.70 18.97
C LEU A 149 -3.95 -2.25 20.10
N GLN A 150 -3.96 -3.57 20.30
CA GLN A 150 -4.75 -4.20 21.35
C GLN A 150 -4.26 -3.80 22.74
N ASP A 151 -2.96 -3.74 22.97
CA ASP A 151 -2.36 -3.22 24.20
C ASP A 151 -2.75 -1.77 24.47
N ALA A 152 -2.94 -0.97 23.41
CA ALA A 152 -3.44 0.42 23.50
C ALA A 152 -4.97 0.50 23.74
N GLY A 153 -5.66 -0.64 23.80
CA GLY A 153 -7.09 -0.72 24.11
C GLY A 153 -8.01 -0.83 22.87
N ILE A 154 -7.46 -1.06 21.68
CA ILE A 154 -8.28 -1.26 20.48
C ILE A 154 -8.83 -2.67 20.49
N PRO A 155 -10.16 -2.89 20.42
CA PRO A 155 -10.72 -4.24 20.31
C PRO A 155 -10.26 -4.93 19.02
N ALA A 156 -9.90 -6.22 19.13
CA ALA A 156 -9.37 -6.98 18.00
C ALA A 156 -10.31 -6.99 16.79
N GLU A 157 -11.61 -7.06 17.01
CA GLU A 157 -12.66 -7.05 15.97
C GLU A 157 -12.81 -5.69 15.25
N LYS A 158 -12.16 -4.65 15.75
CA LYS A 158 -12.07 -3.32 15.11
C LYS A 158 -10.86 -3.18 14.18
N ILE A 159 -9.96 -4.18 14.15
CA ILE A 159 -8.75 -4.19 13.33
C ILE A 159 -9.00 -5.06 12.08
N PHE A 160 -8.80 -4.50 10.88
CA PHE A 160 -9.07 -5.12 9.60
C PHE A 160 -7.80 -5.18 8.74
N LEU A 161 -7.13 -6.33 8.75
CA LEU A 161 -6.01 -6.60 7.84
C LEU A 161 -6.56 -6.86 6.44
N PHE A 162 -6.01 -6.22 5.42
CA PHE A 162 -6.50 -6.43 4.06
C PHE A 162 -5.43 -6.24 2.98
N ASP A 163 -5.67 -6.89 1.85
CA ASP A 163 -5.05 -6.62 0.56
C ASP A 163 -6.07 -6.88 -0.56
N TYR A 164 -5.61 -7.01 -1.78
CA TYR A 164 -6.42 -7.13 -2.97
C TYR A 164 -7.27 -8.42 -2.97
N PHE A 165 -6.63 -9.59 -2.77
CA PHE A 165 -7.31 -10.89 -2.74
C PHE A 165 -7.08 -11.68 -1.46
N SER A 166 -8.13 -12.37 -1.00
CA SER A 166 -8.07 -13.29 0.16
C SER A 166 -7.10 -14.47 -0.06
N ASN A 167 -7.02 -15.01 -1.29
CA ASN A 167 -6.10 -16.11 -1.59
C ASN A 167 -4.62 -15.66 -1.58
N GLU A 168 -4.32 -14.41 -1.92
CA GLU A 168 -2.97 -13.84 -1.82
C GLU A 168 -2.54 -13.69 -0.36
N LEU A 169 -3.44 -13.22 0.51
CA LEU A 169 -3.23 -13.20 1.96
C LEU A 169 -2.92 -14.61 2.49
N THR A 170 -3.72 -15.62 2.09
CA THR A 170 -3.49 -17.02 2.51
C THR A 170 -2.12 -17.50 2.04
N THR A 171 -1.73 -17.22 0.80
CA THR A 171 -0.42 -17.60 0.25
C THR A 171 0.73 -16.96 1.02
N ALA A 172 0.56 -15.74 1.50
CA ALA A 172 1.52 -15.01 2.34
C ALA A 172 1.49 -15.44 3.82
N GLY A 173 0.71 -16.46 4.19
CA GLY A 173 0.66 -17.05 5.53
C GLY A 173 -0.40 -16.43 6.46
N PHE A 174 -1.21 -15.49 5.99
CA PHE A 174 -2.29 -14.92 6.80
C PHE A 174 -3.50 -15.86 6.88
N THR A 175 -4.11 -15.93 8.06
CA THR A 175 -5.36 -16.71 8.26
C THR A 175 -6.57 -15.82 7.95
N ILE A 176 -7.40 -16.25 7.00
CA ILE A 176 -8.62 -15.51 6.64
C ILE A 176 -9.65 -15.59 7.77
N ARG A 177 -10.16 -14.40 8.16
CA ARG A 177 -11.18 -14.23 9.20
C ARG A 177 -12.08 -13.04 8.86
N LYS A 178 -13.27 -13.31 8.35
CA LYS A 178 -14.27 -12.28 7.98
C LYS A 178 -15.16 -11.86 9.15
N ASP A 179 -15.39 -12.77 10.11
CA ASP A 179 -16.31 -12.57 11.24
C ASP A 179 -15.80 -13.30 12.51
N GLY A 180 -16.61 -13.31 13.58
CA GLY A 180 -16.28 -13.93 14.85
C GLY A 180 -15.34 -13.07 15.71
N ALA A 181 -14.73 -13.64 16.75
CA ALA A 181 -13.80 -12.96 17.63
C ALA A 181 -12.40 -12.84 16.99
N GLY A 182 -11.66 -11.77 17.35
CA GLY A 182 -10.28 -11.52 16.93
C GLY A 182 -10.13 -10.58 15.74
N VAL A 183 -8.89 -10.31 15.38
CA VAL A 183 -8.52 -9.45 14.25
C VAL A 183 -9.12 -9.98 12.95
N ARG A 184 -9.78 -9.11 12.19
CA ARG A 184 -10.32 -9.43 10.87
C ARG A 184 -9.17 -9.48 9.86
N CYS A 185 -9.21 -10.44 8.94
CA CYS A 185 -8.21 -10.57 7.88
C CYS A 185 -8.87 -11.15 6.64
N PHE A 186 -9.03 -10.35 5.59
CA PHE A 186 -9.57 -10.82 4.30
C PHE A 186 -9.26 -9.82 3.18
N GLY A 187 -9.23 -10.32 1.95
CA GLY A 187 -9.05 -9.50 0.77
C GLY A 187 -10.32 -8.73 0.41
N THR A 188 -10.15 -7.66 -0.35
CA THR A 188 -11.29 -6.95 -0.96
C THR A 188 -12.07 -7.88 -1.89
N ASP A 189 -11.36 -8.78 -2.60
CA ASP A 189 -11.91 -9.72 -3.58
C ASP A 189 -12.72 -8.99 -4.67
N SER A 190 -14.03 -8.84 -4.49
CA SER A 190 -14.94 -8.13 -5.39
C SER A 190 -15.73 -7.01 -4.71
N ASP A 191 -15.48 -6.73 -3.45
CA ASP A 191 -16.26 -5.79 -2.64
C ASP A 191 -15.67 -4.38 -2.68
N TYR A 192 -16.03 -3.66 -3.75
CA TYR A 192 -15.56 -2.29 -4.01
C TYR A 192 -16.70 -1.29 -3.96
N VAL A 193 -16.38 -0.04 -3.63
CA VAL A 193 -17.29 1.10 -3.59
C VAL A 193 -16.93 2.11 -4.68
N SER A 194 -17.90 2.52 -5.48
CA SER A 194 -17.79 3.54 -6.51
C SER A 194 -17.88 4.96 -5.91
N GLY A 195 -17.62 5.97 -6.75
CA GLY A 195 -17.79 7.38 -6.39
C GLY A 195 -16.47 8.09 -6.04
N PHE A 196 -15.33 7.42 -6.23
CA PHE A 196 -14.01 8.00 -6.03
C PHE A 196 -13.32 8.30 -7.35
N SER A 197 -12.34 9.23 -7.31
CA SER A 197 -11.49 9.56 -8.46
C SER A 197 -10.06 9.77 -8.02
N ALA A 198 -9.13 9.11 -8.70
CA ALA A 198 -7.70 9.35 -8.59
C ALA A 198 -7.32 10.43 -9.62
N GLY A 199 -7.31 11.68 -9.20
CA GLY A 199 -7.23 12.81 -10.13
C GLY A 199 -8.44 12.80 -11.08
N ARG A 200 -8.18 12.50 -12.37
CA ARG A 200 -9.26 12.42 -13.40
C ARG A 200 -9.75 11.00 -13.69
N ILE A 201 -9.18 9.99 -13.04
CA ILE A 201 -9.50 8.58 -13.29
C ILE A 201 -10.54 8.12 -12.28
N PRO A 202 -11.77 7.74 -12.69
CA PRO A 202 -12.72 7.10 -11.81
C PRO A 202 -12.15 5.78 -11.28
N VAL A 203 -12.27 5.56 -9.98
CA VAL A 203 -11.80 4.33 -9.33
C VAL A 203 -12.88 3.78 -8.40
N GLN A 204 -12.85 2.46 -8.22
CA GLN A 204 -13.62 1.78 -7.19
C GLN A 204 -12.67 1.39 -6.07
N LEU A 205 -12.97 1.86 -4.86
CA LEU A 205 -12.12 1.68 -3.68
C LEU A 205 -12.57 0.47 -2.87
N SER A 206 -11.65 -0.27 -2.30
CA SER A 206 -11.94 -1.32 -1.33
C SER A 206 -12.94 -0.84 -0.27
N ARG A 207 -14.04 -1.58 -0.06
CA ARG A 207 -15.01 -1.26 0.98
C ARG A 207 -14.38 -1.26 2.37
N ILE A 208 -13.43 -2.16 2.62
CA ILE A 208 -12.71 -2.22 3.90
C ILE A 208 -12.07 -0.87 4.21
N LEU A 209 -11.43 -0.27 3.21
CA LEU A 209 -10.79 1.03 3.34
C LEU A 209 -11.80 2.18 3.34
N ALA A 210 -12.79 2.14 2.45
CA ALA A 210 -13.80 3.19 2.34
C ALA A 210 -14.62 3.39 3.65
N GLU A 211 -14.84 2.30 4.39
CA GLU A 211 -15.59 2.30 5.64
C GLU A 211 -14.70 2.37 6.90
N SER A 212 -13.38 2.53 6.76
CA SER A 212 -12.48 2.67 7.89
C SER A 212 -12.44 4.10 8.42
N ASP A 213 -12.18 4.26 9.72
CA ASP A 213 -11.97 5.56 10.36
C ASP A 213 -10.47 5.93 10.41
N ALA A 214 -9.61 4.91 10.40
CA ALA A 214 -8.15 5.06 10.42
C ALA A 214 -7.49 4.00 9.56
N LEU A 215 -6.31 4.34 9.03
CA LEU A 215 -5.51 3.48 8.16
C LEU A 215 -4.07 3.40 8.65
N ILE A 216 -3.57 2.17 8.76
CA ILE A 216 -2.14 1.85 8.84
C ILE A 216 -1.73 1.21 7.51
N ASN A 217 -0.67 1.73 6.90
CA ASN A 217 -0.12 1.20 5.66
C ASN A 217 1.20 0.48 5.94
N ILE A 218 1.29 -0.83 5.67
CA ILE A 218 2.49 -1.67 5.92
C ILE A 218 3.02 -2.21 4.59
N PRO A 219 3.71 -1.39 3.80
CA PRO A 219 4.30 -1.79 2.53
C PRO A 219 5.63 -2.54 2.72
N VAL A 220 6.07 -3.26 1.68
CA VAL A 220 7.39 -3.89 1.58
C VAL A 220 8.26 -3.11 0.59
N LEU A 221 9.55 -2.92 0.93
CA LEU A 221 10.49 -2.20 0.07
C LEU A 221 10.87 -3.04 -1.16
N LYS A 222 10.50 -2.56 -2.36
CA LYS A 222 10.78 -3.24 -3.63
C LYS A 222 11.16 -2.25 -4.73
N SER A 223 12.09 -2.64 -5.60
CA SER A 223 12.29 -1.96 -6.87
C SER A 223 11.07 -2.13 -7.79
N HIS A 224 10.89 -1.24 -8.77
CA HIS A 224 9.79 -1.34 -9.73
C HIS A 224 10.16 -0.76 -11.08
N MET A 225 9.82 -1.49 -12.17
CA MET A 225 10.21 -1.16 -13.53
C MET A 225 9.53 0.09 -14.12
N ILE A 226 8.48 0.63 -13.48
CA ILE A 226 7.72 1.79 -13.98
C ILE A 226 7.81 2.96 -13.00
N SER A 227 7.66 2.71 -11.71
CA SER A 227 7.66 3.73 -10.66
C SER A 227 8.97 3.84 -9.89
N GLY A 228 10.01 3.09 -10.28
CA GLY A 228 11.30 3.03 -9.59
C GLY A 228 11.23 2.31 -8.24
N ILE A 229 10.27 2.68 -7.41
CA ILE A 229 10.03 2.07 -6.10
C ILE A 229 8.57 1.62 -5.96
N THR A 230 8.37 0.49 -5.27
CA THR A 230 7.10 0.11 -4.65
C THR A 230 7.28 0.21 -3.16
N PHE A 231 6.52 1.12 -2.51
CA PHE A 231 6.50 1.26 -1.07
C PHE A 231 5.16 1.84 -0.61
N ALA A 232 5.11 2.87 0.26
CA ALA A 232 3.85 3.34 0.85
C ALA A 232 2.82 3.81 -0.18
N MET A 233 3.20 4.75 -1.05
CA MET A 233 2.25 5.35 -2.00
C MET A 233 1.70 4.32 -2.99
N LYS A 234 2.58 3.45 -3.52
CA LYS A 234 2.19 2.44 -4.50
C LYS A 234 1.44 1.25 -3.89
N ASN A 235 1.53 1.03 -2.57
CA ASN A 235 0.81 -0.06 -1.91
C ASN A 235 -0.72 0.07 -2.08
N HIS A 236 -1.23 1.29 -2.27
CA HIS A 236 -2.65 1.56 -2.51
C HIS A 236 -3.17 1.15 -3.90
N PHE A 237 -2.29 0.71 -4.82
CA PHE A 237 -2.75 0.04 -6.05
C PHE A 237 -3.54 -1.24 -5.70
N GLY A 238 -3.19 -1.94 -4.61
CA GLY A 238 -3.97 -3.05 -4.07
C GLY A 238 -5.25 -2.64 -3.33
N SER A 239 -5.57 -1.36 -3.23
CA SER A 239 -6.80 -0.85 -2.59
C SER A 239 -7.92 -0.51 -3.60
N ILE A 240 -7.69 -0.66 -4.91
CA ILE A 240 -8.64 -0.33 -5.97
C ILE A 240 -8.88 -1.52 -6.91
N GLN A 241 -10.04 -1.54 -7.57
CA GLN A 241 -10.46 -2.65 -8.43
C GLN A 241 -9.55 -2.86 -9.66
N SER A 242 -9.05 -1.79 -10.26
CA SER A 242 -8.31 -1.85 -11.52
C SER A 242 -6.95 -1.16 -11.42
N PRO A 243 -5.97 -1.76 -10.70
CA PRO A 243 -4.66 -1.15 -10.47
C PRO A 243 -3.86 -0.91 -11.75
N ASP A 244 -4.08 -1.71 -12.79
CA ASP A 244 -3.37 -1.58 -14.07
C ASP A 244 -3.63 -0.23 -14.75
N SER A 245 -4.81 0.36 -14.56
CA SER A 245 -5.17 1.68 -15.08
C SER A 245 -4.32 2.82 -14.51
N MET A 246 -3.66 2.59 -13.37
CA MET A 246 -2.84 3.58 -12.66
C MET A 246 -1.40 3.66 -13.17
N HIS A 247 -0.95 2.73 -14.03
CA HIS A 247 0.45 2.66 -14.40
C HIS A 247 0.90 3.73 -15.40
N TYR A 248 -0.03 4.41 -16.10
CA TYR A 248 0.34 5.45 -17.07
C TYR A 248 -0.62 6.65 -17.05
N PRO A 249 -0.15 7.87 -16.75
CA PRO A 249 1.18 8.23 -16.20
C PRO A 249 1.24 7.93 -14.68
N VAL A 250 2.18 7.07 -14.29
CA VAL A 250 2.21 6.49 -12.94
C VAL A 250 2.33 7.53 -11.82
N GLY A 251 3.15 8.56 -12.00
CA GLY A 251 3.37 9.60 -10.97
C GLY A 251 2.07 10.33 -10.63
N LEU A 252 1.42 10.92 -11.62
CA LEU A 252 0.16 11.65 -11.44
C LEU A 252 -0.97 10.76 -10.90
N ASN A 253 -1.07 9.54 -11.41
CA ASN A 253 -2.12 8.61 -11.00
C ASN A 253 -1.91 8.12 -9.57
N MET A 254 -0.65 7.84 -9.19
CA MET A 254 -0.29 7.43 -7.83
C MET A 254 -0.54 8.57 -6.84
N ALA A 255 -0.16 9.80 -7.17
CA ALA A 255 -0.46 10.99 -6.37
C ALA A 255 -1.97 11.19 -6.24
N GLY A 256 -2.72 11.13 -7.36
CA GLY A 256 -4.17 11.23 -7.37
C GLY A 256 -4.87 10.15 -6.55
N LEU A 257 -4.35 8.91 -6.55
CA LEU A 257 -4.88 7.82 -5.72
C LEU A 257 -4.65 8.09 -4.23
N ASN A 258 -3.46 8.51 -3.85
CA ASN A 258 -3.14 8.84 -2.46
C ASN A 258 -3.85 10.11 -1.96
N ALA A 259 -4.34 10.97 -2.86
CA ALA A 259 -5.14 12.15 -2.52
C ALA A 259 -6.61 11.85 -2.26
N ILE A 260 -7.10 10.62 -2.54
CA ILE A 260 -8.49 10.21 -2.22
C ILE A 260 -8.70 10.29 -0.71
N SER A 261 -9.81 10.93 -0.28
CA SER A 261 -10.08 11.20 1.14
C SER A 261 -9.92 9.98 2.06
N PRO A 262 -10.50 8.78 1.78
CA PRO A 262 -10.29 7.61 2.63
C PRO A 262 -8.84 7.14 2.73
N ILE A 263 -7.97 7.47 1.76
CA ILE A 263 -6.53 7.18 1.85
C ILE A 263 -5.83 8.32 2.58
N ARG A 264 -5.93 9.56 2.05
CA ARG A 264 -5.22 10.72 2.59
C ARG A 264 -5.59 11.03 4.05
N ASP A 265 -6.90 11.09 4.32
CA ASP A 265 -7.39 11.59 5.61
C ASP A 265 -7.40 10.52 6.70
N HIS A 266 -7.49 9.23 6.33
CA HIS A 266 -7.49 8.12 7.28
C HIS A 266 -6.08 7.55 7.53
N THR A 267 -5.09 7.78 6.65
CA THR A 267 -3.72 7.34 6.90
C THR A 267 -3.17 8.05 8.12
N ARG A 268 -2.94 7.27 9.19
CA ARG A 268 -2.34 7.76 10.42
C ARG A 268 -0.92 7.29 10.62
N LEU A 269 -0.55 6.18 9.98
CA LEU A 269 0.75 5.59 10.15
C LEU A 269 1.16 4.80 8.92
N VAL A 270 2.40 4.96 8.51
CA VAL A 270 3.08 4.11 7.54
C VAL A 270 4.19 3.37 8.26
N ILE A 271 4.26 2.05 8.09
CA ILE A 271 5.29 1.17 8.67
C ILE A 271 5.92 0.37 7.54
N GLY A 272 7.00 0.87 6.97
CA GLY A 272 7.72 0.22 5.89
C GLY A 272 8.46 -1.01 6.38
N ASP A 273 8.10 -2.17 5.84
CA ASP A 273 8.79 -3.42 6.08
C ASP A 273 10.06 -3.47 5.22
N MET A 274 11.20 -3.45 5.89
CA MET A 274 12.55 -3.59 5.32
C MET A 274 13.32 -4.73 6.02
N LEU A 275 12.59 -5.75 6.47
CA LEU A 275 13.18 -6.99 7.00
C LEU A 275 13.74 -7.83 5.87
N GLU A 276 13.12 -7.75 4.72
CA GLU A 276 13.65 -8.16 3.42
C GLU A 276 13.33 -7.08 2.38
N ALA A 277 14.09 -7.04 1.29
CA ALA A 277 13.81 -6.16 0.17
C ALA A 277 14.07 -6.83 -1.18
N ASN A 278 13.47 -6.26 -2.23
CA ASN A 278 13.85 -6.57 -3.60
C ASN A 278 14.57 -5.37 -4.21
N LEU A 279 15.86 -5.55 -4.48
CA LEU A 279 16.71 -4.50 -5.07
C LEU A 279 16.57 -4.49 -6.61
N ARG A 280 16.31 -5.64 -7.22
CA ARG A 280 16.26 -5.81 -8.68
C ARG A 280 14.99 -6.49 -9.13
N TYR A 281 14.11 -5.73 -9.77
CA TYR A 281 12.94 -6.29 -10.46
C TYR A 281 13.37 -7.34 -11.50
N SER A 282 12.66 -8.46 -11.51
CA SER A 282 12.87 -9.53 -12.49
C SER A 282 11.88 -9.42 -13.65
N ASN A 283 12.34 -9.70 -14.89
CA ASN A 283 11.46 -9.82 -16.05
C ASN A 283 10.82 -11.22 -16.19
N ALA A 284 11.11 -12.12 -15.24
CA ALA A 284 10.55 -13.48 -15.17
C ALA A 284 9.87 -13.69 -13.81
N TYR A 285 8.83 -14.52 -13.80
CA TYR A 285 8.13 -14.88 -12.57
C TYR A 285 9.03 -15.70 -11.61
N PRO A 286 9.05 -15.40 -10.32
CA PRO A 286 8.38 -14.28 -9.64
C PRO A 286 9.08 -12.96 -9.97
N TYR A 287 8.30 -11.90 -10.22
CA TYR A 287 8.84 -10.59 -10.58
C TYR A 287 9.58 -9.93 -9.41
N TRP A 288 9.17 -10.22 -8.18
CA TRP A 288 9.82 -9.77 -6.95
C TRP A 288 10.12 -10.97 -6.06
N LYS A 289 11.37 -11.10 -5.69
CA LYS A 289 11.87 -12.02 -4.67
C LYS A 289 12.82 -11.25 -3.75
N ALA A 290 12.98 -11.70 -2.51
CA ALA A 290 14.01 -11.16 -1.63
C ALA A 290 15.40 -11.41 -2.26
N ASP A 291 16.14 -10.35 -2.51
CA ASP A 291 17.55 -10.37 -2.91
C ASP A 291 18.42 -9.58 -1.92
N TRP A 292 17.81 -9.10 -0.84
CA TRP A 292 18.47 -8.51 0.31
C TRP A 292 17.71 -8.86 1.60
N LYS A 293 18.46 -9.27 2.64
CA LYS A 293 17.94 -9.53 3.98
C LYS A 293 18.36 -8.40 4.91
N GLY A 294 17.38 -7.70 5.45
CA GLY A 294 17.56 -6.54 6.30
C GLY A 294 17.21 -6.81 7.76
N ASN A 295 17.24 -5.74 8.55
CA ASN A 295 16.96 -5.81 9.97
C ASN A 295 16.21 -4.57 10.47
N SER A 296 15.43 -3.91 9.60
CA SER A 296 14.91 -2.59 9.92
C SER A 296 13.46 -2.39 9.45
N ILE A 297 12.83 -1.36 10.03
CA ILE A 297 11.56 -0.78 9.60
C ILE A 297 11.69 0.72 9.44
N LEU A 298 10.88 1.32 8.57
CA LEU A 298 10.66 2.76 8.50
C LEU A 298 9.29 3.11 9.06
N MET A 299 9.19 4.19 9.84
CA MET A 299 7.90 4.65 10.36
C MET A 299 7.73 6.15 10.12
N SER A 300 6.57 6.55 9.57
CA SER A 300 6.24 7.95 9.30
C SER A 300 4.73 8.18 9.34
N PHE A 301 4.33 9.43 9.53
CA PHE A 301 2.95 9.90 9.29
C PHE A 301 2.74 10.32 7.82
N ASP A 302 3.83 10.58 7.09
CA ASP A 302 3.84 11.09 5.74
C ASP A 302 4.33 10.02 4.74
N PRO A 303 3.46 9.52 3.85
CA PRO A 303 3.84 8.48 2.89
C PRO A 303 4.87 8.96 1.85
N VAL A 304 4.90 10.26 1.50
CA VAL A 304 5.87 10.80 0.53
C VAL A 304 7.25 10.88 1.15
N ALA A 305 7.36 11.43 2.37
CA ALA A 305 8.61 11.46 3.12
C ALA A 305 9.14 10.03 3.40
N HIS A 306 8.23 9.10 3.75
CA HIS A 306 8.54 7.70 3.93
C HIS A 306 9.14 7.08 2.66
N ASP A 307 8.51 7.25 1.51
CA ASP A 307 8.98 6.68 0.24
C ASP A 307 10.25 7.38 -0.27
N THR A 308 10.47 8.65 0.06
CA THR A 308 11.72 9.36 -0.23
C THR A 308 12.90 8.72 0.51
N VAL A 309 12.75 8.43 1.80
CA VAL A 309 13.78 7.73 2.59
C VAL A 309 13.91 6.26 2.11
N GLY A 310 12.79 5.62 1.75
CA GLY A 310 12.79 4.29 1.15
C GLY A 310 13.59 4.23 -0.15
N LEU A 311 13.43 5.21 -1.05
CA LEU A 311 14.20 5.32 -2.29
C LEU A 311 15.70 5.53 -2.03
N GLN A 312 16.05 6.41 -1.09
CA GLN A 312 17.44 6.62 -0.68
C GLN A 312 18.07 5.33 -0.16
N THR A 313 17.33 4.59 0.67
CA THR A 313 17.76 3.30 1.23
C THR A 313 17.94 2.27 0.11
N LEU A 314 16.95 2.10 -0.76
CA LEU A 314 17.00 1.16 -1.88
C LEU A 314 18.16 1.48 -2.83
N SER A 315 18.37 2.77 -3.13
CA SER A 315 19.47 3.23 -3.98
C SER A 315 20.83 2.93 -3.38
N LYS A 316 21.00 3.18 -2.07
CA LYS A 316 22.22 2.85 -1.36
C LYS A 316 22.48 1.34 -1.38
N LEU A 317 21.50 0.52 -1.03
CA LEU A 317 21.63 -0.93 -1.02
C LEU A 317 22.00 -1.48 -2.39
N LEU A 318 21.36 -0.97 -3.45
CA LEU A 318 21.67 -1.35 -4.82
C LEU A 318 23.10 -0.97 -5.22
N THR A 319 23.56 0.22 -4.80
CA THR A 319 24.94 0.66 -5.04
C THR A 319 25.96 -0.18 -4.27
N ASP A 320 25.68 -0.48 -3.00
CA ASP A 320 26.54 -1.33 -2.15
C ASP A 320 26.67 -2.75 -2.75
N ASP A 321 25.65 -3.22 -3.45
CA ASP A 321 25.61 -4.50 -4.17
C ASP A 321 26.12 -4.39 -5.62
N GLY A 322 26.81 -3.29 -5.96
CA GLY A 322 27.45 -3.07 -7.27
C GLY A 322 26.48 -2.73 -8.42
N GLY A 323 25.23 -2.39 -8.14
CA GLY A 323 24.25 -1.96 -9.13
C GLY A 323 24.24 -0.44 -9.34
N ASP A 324 23.60 -0.02 -10.45
CA ASP A 324 23.34 1.40 -10.76
C ASP A 324 21.93 1.79 -10.31
N PRO A 325 21.75 2.70 -9.32
CA PRO A 325 20.45 3.15 -8.87
C PRO A 325 19.82 4.23 -9.77
N SER A 326 20.55 4.80 -10.72
CA SER A 326 20.09 5.94 -11.55
C SER A 326 18.76 5.66 -12.26
N PRO A 327 18.50 4.46 -12.85
CA PRO A 327 17.21 4.18 -13.46
C PRO A 327 16.04 4.19 -12.46
N LEU A 328 16.26 3.68 -11.23
CA LEU A 328 15.22 3.68 -10.18
C LEU A 328 14.91 5.10 -9.73
N ILE A 329 15.94 5.91 -9.50
CA ILE A 329 15.82 7.32 -9.09
C ILE A 329 15.06 8.10 -10.17
N GLY A 330 15.44 7.94 -11.46
CA GLY A 330 14.80 8.65 -12.57
C GLY A 330 13.31 8.31 -12.74
N MET A 331 12.90 7.08 -12.39
CA MET A 331 11.49 6.68 -12.42
C MET A 331 10.72 7.11 -11.15
N ALA A 332 11.36 7.09 -9.99
CA ALA A 332 10.71 7.38 -8.72
C ALA A 332 10.54 8.88 -8.44
N THR A 333 11.51 9.71 -8.83
CA THR A 333 11.49 11.15 -8.56
C THR A 333 10.21 11.83 -9.02
N PRO A 334 9.73 11.66 -10.28
CA PRO A 334 8.46 12.27 -10.70
C PRO A 334 7.25 11.80 -9.90
N CYS A 335 7.29 10.55 -9.39
CA CYS A 335 6.21 10.02 -8.56
C CYS A 335 6.16 10.70 -7.19
N LEU A 336 7.32 10.89 -6.57
CA LEU A 336 7.46 11.55 -5.26
C LEU A 336 7.14 13.05 -5.35
N GLU A 337 7.64 13.73 -6.40
CA GLU A 337 7.33 15.14 -6.64
C GLU A 337 5.84 15.38 -6.86
N SER A 338 5.16 14.51 -7.62
CA SER A 338 3.71 14.59 -7.80
C SER A 338 2.93 14.34 -6.51
N GLY A 339 3.46 13.50 -5.61
CA GLY A 339 2.84 13.21 -4.31
C GLY A 339 3.03 14.34 -3.30
N ALA A 340 4.08 15.16 -3.46
CA ALA A 340 4.39 16.29 -2.60
C ALA A 340 3.63 17.56 -2.98
N ALA A 341 3.12 17.67 -4.22
CA ALA A 341 2.37 18.79 -4.74
C ALA A 341 0.89 18.78 -4.31
#